data_6959244d8316bb227939ce2b2dd9f744
#
_entry.id   6959244d8316bb227939ce2b2dd9f744
#
_cell.length_a   1.000
_cell.length_b   1.000
_cell.length_c   1.000
_cell.angle_alpha   90.00
_cell.angle_beta   90.00
_cell.angle_gamma   90.00
#
_symmetry.space_group_name_H-M   'P 1'
#
loop_
_entity.id
_entity.type
_entity.pdbx_description
1 polymer ?
#
loop_
_entity_poly.entity_id
_entity_poly.type
_entity_poly.pdbx_seq_one_letter_code
_entity_poly.pdbx_strand_id
1 'polypeptide(L)'
;IVYKTFNELKLKQQRFASLVLSVLVIEDVLSIVIMVMLSAIAGGDSLSSMELIKITTKIAFFIILWFVVGIYLVPIFLRRTRKLMTNEILLVVSLAMCFFMAIFSAQVGFSSAFGAFVMGSILAETVDVHRIIKVVEPIKDLFGAVFFVSVGMLVDVKILIEYALPILGIVALVIVGQAIFGTFSFMLSGNSLKTSMQSSFSMAQIGEFPFIIASLGVSLGVIGNFMYPVIVAASAITTFLTPYVIKSAVPVYNGLERVLPRRWMKMINHMNVGTERDSSNSLWKPFMIRMLRTVVIYSIISTAVISLMLTFFLPFIRSILPHWWANAVCGGLTLMFIAAFLRAIVLAPNHSSEFKVLWNESHKNRLPLTFMTFVRIVIAVA
;
A
#
# COMPACT_ATOMS: atom_id res chain seq x y z
N ILE A 1 5.45 -5.49 14.51
CA ILE A 1 5.24 -6.75 15.26
C ILE A 1 5.86 -7.91 14.50
N VAL A 2 5.43 -8.26 13.27
CA VAL A 2 5.92 -9.41 12.47
C VAL A 2 7.43 -9.38 12.28
N TYR A 3 7.99 -8.21 11.88
CA TYR A 3 9.41 -8.04 11.67
C TYR A 3 10.23 -8.35 12.93
N LYS A 4 9.77 -7.88 14.10
CA LYS A 4 10.40 -8.15 15.40
C LYS A 4 10.35 -9.65 15.70
N THR A 5 9.20 -10.28 15.52
CA THR A 5 9.03 -11.72 15.73
C THR A 5 9.92 -12.56 14.79
N PHE A 6 10.04 -12.18 13.53
CA PHE A 6 10.97 -12.84 12.59
C PHE A 6 12.44 -12.72 13.02
N ASN A 7 12.80 -11.58 13.61
CA ASN A 7 14.15 -11.37 14.13
C ASN A 7 14.42 -12.25 15.34
N GLU A 8 13.48 -12.31 16.29
CA GLU A 8 13.56 -13.16 17.49
C GLU A 8 13.58 -14.65 17.15
N LEU A 9 12.79 -15.08 16.18
CA LEU A 9 12.73 -16.47 15.71
C LEU A 9 13.82 -16.83 14.68
N LYS A 10 14.70 -15.88 14.30
CA LYS A 10 15.76 -16.05 13.29
C LYS A 10 15.23 -16.48 11.92
N LEU A 11 14.02 -16.07 11.57
CA LEU A 11 13.34 -16.45 10.31
C LEU A 11 13.51 -15.41 9.19
N LYS A 12 14.13 -14.27 9.47
CA LYS A 12 14.25 -13.11 8.55
C LYS A 12 14.86 -13.47 7.19
N GLN A 13 15.77 -14.43 7.12
CA GLN A 13 16.46 -14.81 5.88
C GLN A 13 15.66 -15.82 5.04
N GLN A 14 14.53 -16.30 5.53
CA GLN A 14 13.73 -17.27 4.78
C GLN A 14 12.86 -16.57 3.70
N ARG A 15 12.64 -17.27 2.58
CA ARG A 15 11.88 -16.75 1.44
C ARG A 15 10.48 -16.26 1.81
N PHE A 16 9.77 -16.98 2.68
CA PHE A 16 8.43 -16.57 3.10
C PHE A 16 8.44 -15.26 3.91
N ALA A 17 9.49 -14.98 4.68
CA ALA A 17 9.59 -13.73 5.44
C ALA A 17 9.65 -12.51 4.52
N SER A 18 10.41 -12.58 3.44
CA SER A 18 10.45 -11.52 2.43
C SER A 18 9.09 -11.31 1.76
N LEU A 19 8.37 -12.39 1.45
CA LEU A 19 7.01 -12.29 0.88
C LEU A 19 6.05 -11.61 1.85
N VAL A 20 6.06 -12.02 3.12
CA VAL A 20 5.22 -11.41 4.17
C VAL A 20 5.49 -9.93 4.31
N LEU A 21 6.75 -9.52 4.40
CA LEU A 21 7.11 -8.10 4.53
C LEU A 21 6.62 -7.28 3.32
N SER A 22 6.70 -7.84 2.12
CA SER A 22 6.18 -7.16 0.92
C SER A 22 4.66 -7.01 0.93
N VAL A 23 3.93 -8.03 1.40
CA VAL A 23 2.47 -7.96 1.50
C VAL A 23 2.02 -7.01 2.60
N LEU A 24 2.72 -6.98 3.75
CA LEU A 24 2.44 -6.02 4.83
C LEU A 24 2.53 -4.57 4.36
N VAL A 25 3.51 -4.22 3.53
CA VAL A 25 3.59 -2.87 2.96
C VAL A 25 2.35 -2.53 2.10
N ILE A 26 1.82 -3.50 1.34
CA ILE A 26 0.59 -3.31 0.55
C ILE A 26 -0.62 -3.18 1.48
N GLU A 27 -0.68 -3.96 2.54
CA GLU A 27 -1.73 -3.90 3.56
C GLU A 27 -1.76 -2.53 4.26
N ASP A 28 -0.59 -1.99 4.58
CA ASP A 28 -0.45 -0.64 5.16
C ASP A 28 -1.00 0.43 4.20
N VAL A 29 -0.69 0.35 2.90
CA VAL A 29 -1.23 1.27 1.89
C VAL A 29 -2.75 1.15 1.77
N LEU A 30 -3.30 -0.09 1.78
CA LEU A 30 -4.74 -0.31 1.75
C LEU A 30 -5.44 0.25 2.99
N SER A 31 -4.82 0.10 4.16
CA SER A 31 -5.34 0.64 5.42
C SER A 31 -5.47 2.18 5.37
N ILE A 32 -4.51 2.84 4.73
CA ILE A 32 -4.57 4.28 4.50
C ILE A 32 -5.73 4.65 3.56
N VAL A 33 -5.91 3.90 2.48
CA VAL A 33 -7.05 4.12 1.57
C VAL A 33 -8.38 3.97 2.33
N ILE A 34 -8.51 2.97 3.19
CA ILE A 34 -9.69 2.76 4.04
C ILE A 34 -9.91 3.95 4.98
N MET A 35 -8.86 4.47 5.64
CA MET A 35 -8.96 5.65 6.51
C MET A 35 -9.46 6.88 5.75
N VAL A 36 -8.98 7.10 4.55
CA VAL A 36 -9.40 8.21 3.72
C VAL A 36 -10.87 8.04 3.28
N MET A 37 -11.26 6.83 2.87
CA MET A 37 -12.64 6.52 2.52
C MET A 37 -13.58 6.71 3.72
N LEU A 38 -13.19 6.28 4.90
CA LEU A 38 -13.95 6.44 6.13
C LEU A 38 -14.18 7.93 6.45
N SER A 39 -13.14 8.74 6.33
CA SER A 39 -13.23 10.20 6.52
C SER A 39 -14.17 10.85 5.50
N ALA A 40 -14.16 10.39 4.26
CA ALA A 40 -15.03 10.87 3.20
C ALA A 40 -16.52 10.52 3.46
N ILE A 41 -16.79 9.28 3.91
CA ILE A 41 -18.14 8.82 4.23
C ILE A 41 -18.72 9.59 5.43
N ALA A 42 -17.89 9.88 6.44
CA ALA A 42 -18.32 10.60 7.65
C ALA A 42 -18.66 12.07 7.41
N GLY A 43 -18.22 12.66 6.31
CA GLY A 43 -18.52 14.06 5.93
C GLY A 43 -20.01 14.36 5.65
N GLY A 44 -20.90 13.36 5.67
CA GLY A 44 -22.36 13.52 5.85
C GLY A 44 -23.16 14.02 4.67
N ASP A 45 -22.56 14.35 3.55
CA ASP A 45 -23.30 14.69 2.35
C ASP A 45 -23.76 13.42 1.63
N SER A 46 -25.02 13.40 1.20
CA SER A 46 -25.56 12.31 0.37
C SER A 46 -24.61 12.06 -0.80
N LEU A 47 -23.86 10.94 -0.73
CA LEU A 47 -22.83 10.59 -1.69
C LEU A 47 -23.45 10.47 -3.09
N SER A 48 -23.54 11.58 -3.80
CA SER A 48 -23.78 11.53 -5.22
C SER A 48 -22.54 10.91 -5.89
N SER A 49 -22.73 10.12 -6.93
CA SER A 49 -21.60 9.52 -7.68
C SER A 49 -20.56 10.56 -8.10
N MET A 50 -21.02 11.81 -8.32
CA MET A 50 -20.15 12.95 -8.68
C MET A 50 -19.27 13.42 -7.50
N GLU A 51 -19.78 13.36 -6.27
CA GLU A 51 -19.01 13.72 -5.06
C GLU A 51 -17.97 12.67 -4.71
N LEU A 52 -18.28 11.39 -4.86
CA LEU A 52 -17.30 10.30 -4.75
C LEU A 52 -16.16 10.48 -5.74
N ILE A 53 -16.45 10.83 -6.99
CA ILE A 53 -15.43 11.11 -8.02
C ILE A 53 -14.58 12.32 -7.62
N LYS A 54 -15.18 13.42 -7.14
CA LYS A 54 -14.45 14.61 -6.69
C LYS A 54 -13.51 14.29 -5.52
N ILE A 55 -13.99 13.56 -4.51
CA ILE A 55 -13.21 13.16 -3.34
C ILE A 55 -12.06 12.25 -3.78
N THR A 56 -12.32 11.21 -4.57
CA THR A 56 -11.30 10.29 -5.06
C THR A 56 -10.25 11.02 -5.91
N THR A 57 -10.68 11.95 -6.77
CA THR A 57 -9.76 12.76 -7.58
C THR A 57 -8.92 13.69 -6.72
N LYS A 58 -9.51 14.32 -5.70
CA LYS A 58 -8.78 15.16 -4.73
C LYS A 58 -7.72 14.35 -3.98
N ILE A 59 -8.07 13.16 -3.51
CA ILE A 59 -7.16 12.24 -2.82
C ILE A 59 -6.00 11.86 -3.75
N ALA A 60 -6.32 11.37 -4.94
CA ALA A 60 -5.33 10.97 -5.93
C ALA A 60 -4.38 12.14 -6.26
N PHE A 61 -4.93 13.34 -6.49
CA PHE A 61 -4.15 14.54 -6.76
C PHE A 61 -3.16 14.87 -5.63
N PHE A 62 -3.60 14.87 -4.36
CA PHE A 62 -2.72 15.18 -3.24
C PHE A 62 -1.66 14.09 -3.00
N ILE A 63 -2.02 12.82 -3.13
CA ILE A 63 -1.04 11.72 -3.05
C ILE A 63 0.05 11.90 -4.10
N ILE A 64 -0.35 12.15 -5.34
CA ILE A 64 0.58 12.36 -6.47
C ILE A 64 1.46 13.58 -6.22
N LEU A 65 0.85 14.71 -5.88
CA LEU A 65 1.57 15.95 -5.59
C LEU A 65 2.62 15.73 -4.51
N TRP A 66 2.26 15.08 -3.42
CA TRP A 66 3.17 14.83 -2.31
C TRP A 66 4.30 13.87 -2.68
N PHE A 67 4.00 12.81 -3.42
CA PHE A 67 5.04 11.90 -3.90
C PHE A 67 5.97 12.59 -4.91
N VAL A 68 5.43 13.32 -5.88
CA VAL A 68 6.25 14.03 -6.87
C VAL A 68 7.12 15.10 -6.21
N VAL A 69 6.52 15.97 -5.41
CA VAL A 69 7.23 17.03 -4.69
C VAL A 69 8.23 16.41 -3.69
N GLY A 70 7.81 15.40 -2.95
CA GLY A 70 8.64 14.74 -1.95
C GLY A 70 9.84 14.00 -2.54
N ILE A 71 9.64 13.22 -3.61
CA ILE A 71 10.72 12.46 -4.27
C ILE A 71 11.78 13.40 -4.89
N TYR A 72 11.40 14.60 -5.32
CA TYR A 72 12.34 15.55 -5.89
C TYR A 72 12.92 16.51 -4.84
N LEU A 73 12.07 17.18 -4.04
CA LEU A 73 12.50 18.21 -3.09
C LEU A 73 13.29 17.64 -1.89
N VAL A 74 12.80 16.55 -1.30
CA VAL A 74 13.40 15.99 -0.09
C VAL A 74 14.82 15.47 -0.34
N PRO A 75 15.11 14.67 -1.38
CA PRO A 75 16.47 14.25 -1.66
C PRO A 75 17.41 15.40 -2.04
N ILE A 76 16.91 16.42 -2.77
CA ILE A 76 17.70 17.60 -3.12
C ILE A 76 18.09 18.36 -1.83
N PHE A 77 17.12 18.58 -0.94
CA PHE A 77 17.34 19.24 0.34
C PHE A 77 18.37 18.48 1.19
N LEU A 78 18.17 17.17 1.39
CA LEU A 78 19.08 16.34 2.18
C LEU A 78 20.50 16.28 1.58
N ARG A 79 20.62 16.18 0.25
CA ARG A 79 21.94 16.20 -0.43
C ARG A 79 22.64 17.54 -0.25
N ARG A 80 21.93 18.66 -0.36
CA ARG A 80 22.52 20.00 -0.25
C ARG A 80 22.98 20.33 1.17
N THR A 81 22.26 19.81 2.16
CA THR A 81 22.55 20.01 3.59
C THR A 81 23.41 18.91 4.21
N ARG A 82 23.78 17.88 3.45
CA ARG A 82 24.46 16.67 3.94
C ARG A 82 25.73 16.96 4.76
N LYS A 83 26.49 18.00 4.41
CA LYS A 83 27.71 18.40 5.13
C LYS A 83 27.43 18.94 6.55
N LEU A 84 26.23 19.44 6.79
CA LEU A 84 25.78 19.98 8.07
C LEU A 84 25.00 18.96 8.90
N MET A 85 24.67 17.82 8.34
CA MET A 85 23.82 16.80 8.94
C MET A 85 24.63 15.88 9.87
N THR A 86 24.79 16.25 11.13
CA THR A 86 25.14 15.31 12.20
C THR A 86 23.99 14.33 12.44
N ASN A 87 24.16 13.30 13.25
CA ASN A 87 23.09 12.35 13.55
C ASN A 87 21.94 13.02 14.30
N GLU A 88 22.24 13.96 15.19
CA GLU A 88 21.25 14.72 15.95
C GLU A 88 20.43 15.64 15.04
N ILE A 89 21.11 16.37 14.14
CA ILE A 89 20.43 17.24 13.18
C ILE A 89 19.59 16.40 12.22
N LEU A 90 20.08 15.24 11.76
CA LEU A 90 19.34 14.34 10.88
C LEU A 90 18.08 13.82 11.56
N LEU A 91 18.14 13.46 12.85
CA LEU A 91 16.99 13.06 13.65
C LEU A 91 15.95 14.18 13.70
N VAL A 92 16.36 15.38 14.11
CA VAL A 92 15.46 16.54 14.27
C VAL A 92 14.82 16.90 12.94
N VAL A 93 15.59 16.95 11.86
CA VAL A 93 15.08 17.26 10.51
C VAL A 93 14.10 16.20 10.02
N SER A 94 14.40 14.91 10.19
CA SER A 94 13.51 13.82 9.79
C SER A 94 12.18 13.86 10.54
N LEU A 95 12.22 14.09 11.85
CA LEU A 95 11.00 14.24 12.67
C LEU A 95 10.23 15.51 12.31
N ALA A 96 10.92 16.64 12.12
CA ALA A 96 10.30 17.91 11.72
C ALA A 96 9.56 17.77 10.38
N MET A 97 10.16 17.10 9.39
CA MET A 97 9.52 16.83 8.10
C MET A 97 8.30 15.92 8.26
N CYS A 98 8.41 14.90 9.11
CA CYS A 98 7.31 13.97 9.40
C CYS A 98 6.13 14.70 10.07
N PHE A 99 6.39 15.50 11.13
CA PHE A 99 5.35 16.28 11.80
C PHE A 99 4.76 17.36 10.91
N PHE A 100 5.58 18.04 10.12
CA PHE A 100 5.10 19.02 9.14
C PHE A 100 4.08 18.38 8.19
N MET A 101 4.42 17.21 7.62
CA MET A 101 3.52 16.53 6.71
C MET A 101 2.26 15.99 7.41
N ALA A 102 2.37 15.55 8.67
CA ALA A 102 1.23 15.11 9.47
C ALA A 102 0.24 16.26 9.72
N ILE A 103 0.75 17.45 10.10
CA ILE A 103 -0.08 18.65 10.32
C ILE A 103 -0.68 19.14 9.00
N PHE A 104 0.12 19.19 7.94
CA PHE A 104 -0.34 19.61 6.62
C PHE A 104 -1.45 18.68 6.08
N SER A 105 -1.27 17.36 6.27
CA SER A 105 -2.28 16.35 5.92
C SER A 105 -3.61 16.61 6.64
N ALA A 106 -3.55 16.88 7.95
CA ALA A 106 -4.73 17.18 8.76
C ALA A 106 -5.46 18.45 8.28
N GLN A 107 -4.72 19.51 7.93
CA GLN A 107 -5.30 20.75 7.41
C GLN A 107 -6.00 20.58 6.05
N VAL A 108 -5.54 19.63 5.23
CA VAL A 108 -6.16 19.32 3.93
C VAL A 108 -7.38 18.38 4.08
N GLY A 109 -7.63 17.87 5.30
CA GLY A 109 -8.77 16.99 5.60
C GLY A 109 -8.44 15.50 5.54
N PHE A 110 -7.15 15.14 5.60
CA PHE A 110 -6.69 13.76 5.75
C PHE A 110 -6.25 13.47 7.19
N SER A 111 -6.00 12.21 7.52
CA SER A 111 -5.46 11.88 8.85
C SER A 111 -3.99 12.31 8.98
N SER A 112 -3.58 12.71 10.19
CA SER A 112 -2.17 13.01 10.50
C SER A 112 -1.27 11.78 10.29
N ALA A 113 -1.79 10.57 10.58
CA ALA A 113 -1.09 9.31 10.36
C ALA A 113 -0.76 9.10 8.87
N PHE A 114 -1.69 9.46 7.98
CA PHE A 114 -1.46 9.42 6.54
C PHE A 114 -0.31 10.33 6.11
N GLY A 115 -0.30 11.58 6.60
CA GLY A 115 0.79 12.52 6.30
C GLY A 115 2.15 12.01 6.78
N ALA A 116 2.21 11.47 8.00
CA ALA A 116 3.43 10.89 8.56
C ALA A 116 3.93 9.69 7.74
N PHE A 117 3.02 8.81 7.30
CA PHE A 117 3.36 7.67 6.44
C PHE A 117 3.92 8.11 5.09
N VAL A 118 3.27 9.08 4.42
CA VAL A 118 3.75 9.61 3.13
C VAL A 118 5.16 10.17 3.27
N MET A 119 5.43 10.96 4.31
CA MET A 119 6.78 11.49 4.53
C MET A 119 7.79 10.39 4.84
N GLY A 120 7.42 9.41 5.66
CA GLY A 120 8.25 8.23 5.93
C GLY A 120 8.61 7.45 4.66
N SER A 121 7.65 7.26 3.77
CA SER A 121 7.85 6.60 2.47
C SER A 121 8.79 7.40 1.56
N ILE A 122 8.67 8.73 1.55
CA ILE A 122 9.58 9.62 0.80
C ILE A 122 11.00 9.54 1.35
N LEU A 123 11.17 9.58 2.68
CA LEU A 123 12.45 9.46 3.33
C LEU A 123 13.10 8.08 3.09
N ALA A 124 12.32 7.03 2.98
CA ALA A 124 12.77 5.67 2.68
C ALA A 124 13.40 5.54 1.28
N GLU A 125 13.03 6.38 0.33
CA GLU A 125 13.62 6.42 -1.02
C GLU A 125 14.89 7.29 -1.10
N THR A 126 15.32 7.90 0.00
CA THR A 126 16.52 8.76 0.02
C THR A 126 17.82 7.96 0.18
N VAL A 127 18.92 8.53 -0.29
CA VAL A 127 20.26 7.89 -0.21
C VAL A 127 20.71 7.70 1.24
N ASP A 128 20.24 8.53 2.16
CA ASP A 128 20.61 8.50 3.58
C ASP A 128 19.66 7.65 4.44
N VAL A 129 18.80 6.82 3.82
CA VAL A 129 17.77 6.00 4.50
C VAL A 129 18.32 5.19 5.69
N HIS A 130 19.46 4.52 5.53
CA HIS A 130 20.04 3.70 6.60
C HIS A 130 20.45 4.55 7.83
N ARG A 131 20.94 5.76 7.60
CA ARG A 131 21.26 6.69 8.70
C ARG A 131 19.98 7.20 9.36
N ILE A 132 18.97 7.55 8.57
CA ILE A 132 17.67 8.01 9.08
C ILE A 132 17.03 6.91 9.93
N ILE A 133 16.96 5.67 9.43
CA ILE A 133 16.42 4.54 10.19
C ILE A 133 17.15 4.40 11.53
N LYS A 134 18.48 4.40 11.53
CA LYS A 134 19.29 4.21 12.74
C LYS A 134 19.04 5.28 13.82
N VAL A 135 18.82 6.52 13.42
CA VAL A 135 18.60 7.62 14.38
C VAL A 135 17.12 7.74 14.80
N VAL A 136 16.17 7.35 13.95
CA VAL A 136 14.73 7.42 14.22
C VAL A 136 14.22 6.19 14.97
N GLU A 137 14.83 5.01 14.77
CA GLU A 137 14.38 3.75 15.36
C GLU A 137 14.23 3.80 16.90
N PRO A 138 15.17 4.34 17.69
CA PRO A 138 14.99 4.46 19.14
C PRO A 138 13.79 5.32 19.54
N ILE A 139 13.54 6.39 18.80
CA ILE A 139 12.41 7.30 19.04
C ILE A 139 11.09 6.59 18.67
N LYS A 140 11.05 5.90 17.54
CA LYS A 140 9.91 5.07 17.14
C LYS A 140 9.58 4.02 18.21
N ASP A 141 10.59 3.33 18.73
CA ASP A 141 10.39 2.29 19.74
C ASP A 141 9.88 2.87 21.07
N LEU A 142 10.39 4.04 21.48
CA LEU A 142 9.92 4.77 22.66
C LEU A 142 8.45 5.18 22.51
N PHE A 143 8.13 5.89 21.43
CA PHE A 143 6.74 6.33 21.18
C PHE A 143 5.79 5.16 20.92
N GLY A 144 6.28 4.09 20.30
CA GLY A 144 5.53 2.85 20.14
C GLY A 144 5.16 2.24 21.49
N ALA A 145 6.11 2.16 22.44
CA ALA A 145 5.83 1.67 23.77
C ALA A 145 4.81 2.57 24.51
N VAL A 146 4.99 3.90 24.47
CA VAL A 146 4.03 4.86 25.04
C VAL A 146 2.64 4.70 24.41
N PHE A 147 2.57 4.55 23.11
CA PHE A 147 1.30 4.33 22.40
C PHE A 147 0.60 3.06 22.90
N PHE A 148 1.30 1.92 22.93
CA PHE A 148 0.69 0.66 23.39
C PHE A 148 0.27 0.70 24.86
N VAL A 149 1.03 1.36 25.73
CA VAL A 149 0.63 1.57 27.14
C VAL A 149 -0.62 2.45 27.20
N SER A 150 -0.64 3.57 26.48
CA SER A 150 -1.79 4.48 26.46
C SER A 150 -3.05 3.79 25.92
N VAL A 151 -2.92 3.02 24.84
CA VAL A 151 -4.03 2.22 24.28
C VAL A 151 -4.49 1.15 25.27
N GLY A 152 -3.54 0.46 25.93
CA GLY A 152 -3.85 -0.53 26.95
C GLY A 152 -4.61 0.05 28.14
N MET A 153 -4.29 1.29 28.54
CA MET A 153 -4.99 1.98 29.64
C MET A 153 -6.43 2.40 29.27
N LEU A 154 -6.76 2.51 28.00
CA LEU A 154 -8.13 2.79 27.54
C LEU A 154 -9.01 1.54 27.57
N VAL A 155 -8.45 0.37 27.78
CA VAL A 155 -9.19 -0.90 27.84
C VAL A 155 -9.79 -1.08 29.22
N ASP A 156 -11.10 -0.96 29.34
CA ASP A 156 -11.84 -1.31 30.56
C ASP A 156 -11.96 -2.83 30.69
N VAL A 157 -11.46 -3.37 31.80
CA VAL A 157 -11.52 -4.81 32.09
C VAL A 157 -12.95 -5.33 32.12
N LYS A 158 -13.93 -4.49 32.53
CA LYS A 158 -15.35 -4.86 32.52
C LYS A 158 -15.85 -5.10 31.10
N ILE A 159 -15.44 -4.25 30.15
CA ILE A 159 -15.77 -4.40 28.72
C ILE A 159 -15.17 -5.68 28.18
N LEU A 160 -13.94 -6.05 28.59
CA LEU A 160 -13.32 -7.31 28.16
C LEU A 160 -14.13 -8.54 28.58
N ILE A 161 -14.68 -8.52 29.79
CA ILE A 161 -15.50 -9.64 30.30
C ILE A 161 -16.87 -9.63 29.61
N GLU A 162 -17.50 -8.49 29.48
CA GLU A 162 -18.83 -8.32 28.86
C GLU A 162 -18.80 -8.72 27.36
N TYR A 163 -17.74 -8.34 26.65
CA TYR A 163 -17.58 -8.62 25.21
C TYR A 163 -16.59 -9.76 24.93
N ALA A 164 -16.35 -10.65 25.91
CA ALA A 164 -15.40 -11.76 25.77
C ALA A 164 -15.72 -12.65 24.55
N LEU A 165 -17.01 -12.97 24.34
CA LEU A 165 -17.44 -13.80 23.22
C LEU A 165 -17.19 -13.15 21.85
N PRO A 166 -17.59 -11.89 21.59
CA PRO A 166 -17.20 -11.15 20.39
C PRO A 166 -15.68 -11.06 20.18
N ILE A 167 -14.91 -10.77 21.23
CA ILE A 167 -13.45 -10.69 21.16
C ILE A 167 -12.84 -12.02 20.71
N LEU A 168 -13.23 -13.12 21.36
CA LEU A 168 -12.76 -14.46 21.01
C LEU A 168 -13.20 -14.85 19.59
N GLY A 169 -14.42 -14.46 19.19
CA GLY A 169 -14.92 -14.66 17.84
C GLY A 169 -14.07 -13.94 16.80
N ILE A 170 -13.70 -12.68 17.03
CA ILE A 170 -12.82 -11.90 16.13
C ILE A 170 -11.42 -12.50 16.09
N VAL A 171 -10.85 -12.87 17.24
CA VAL A 171 -9.52 -13.54 17.31
C VAL A 171 -9.52 -14.84 16.52
N ALA A 172 -10.52 -15.69 16.71
CA ALA A 172 -10.65 -16.94 15.98
C ALA A 172 -10.84 -16.70 14.47
N LEU A 173 -11.70 -15.73 14.09
CA LEU A 173 -11.94 -15.36 12.70
C LEU A 173 -10.66 -14.87 12.02
N VAL A 174 -9.88 -14.04 12.69
CA VAL A 174 -8.62 -13.50 12.15
C VAL A 174 -7.60 -14.64 11.98
N ILE A 175 -7.37 -15.44 13.00
CA ILE A 175 -6.34 -16.50 12.95
C ILE A 175 -6.75 -17.58 11.93
N VAL A 176 -7.97 -18.11 12.01
CA VAL A 176 -8.44 -19.17 11.13
C VAL A 176 -8.70 -18.65 9.70
N GLY A 177 -9.33 -17.48 9.60
CA GLY A 177 -9.59 -16.85 8.31
C GLY A 177 -8.29 -16.55 7.56
N GLN A 178 -7.32 -15.95 8.24
CA GLN A 178 -6.01 -15.69 7.65
C GLN A 178 -5.30 -17.01 7.30
N ALA A 179 -5.31 -18.01 8.17
CA ALA A 179 -4.70 -19.31 7.89
C ALA A 179 -5.28 -19.96 6.62
N ILE A 180 -6.59 -19.86 6.38
CA ILE A 180 -7.26 -20.48 5.22
C ILE A 180 -7.13 -19.58 3.99
N PHE A 181 -7.69 -18.37 4.05
CA PHE A 181 -7.77 -17.48 2.89
C PHE A 181 -6.40 -16.94 2.47
N GLY A 182 -5.54 -16.61 3.43
CA GLY A 182 -4.18 -16.19 3.17
C GLY A 182 -3.35 -17.30 2.53
N THR A 183 -3.43 -18.54 3.04
CA THR A 183 -2.74 -19.69 2.41
C THR A 183 -3.20 -19.87 0.97
N PHE A 184 -4.52 -19.81 0.71
CA PHE A 184 -5.06 -19.91 -0.62
C PHE A 184 -4.57 -18.77 -1.55
N SER A 185 -4.54 -17.54 -1.06
CA SER A 185 -4.07 -16.38 -1.81
C SER A 185 -2.58 -16.48 -2.18
N PHE A 186 -1.73 -16.89 -1.25
CA PHE A 186 -0.31 -17.13 -1.53
C PHE A 186 -0.10 -18.30 -2.49
N MET A 187 -0.93 -19.32 -2.45
CA MET A 187 -0.91 -20.43 -3.43
C MET A 187 -1.32 -19.94 -4.82
N LEU A 188 -2.38 -19.15 -4.96
CA LEU A 188 -2.77 -18.54 -6.22
C LEU A 188 -1.67 -17.66 -6.82
N SER A 189 -0.84 -17.05 -5.97
CA SER A 189 0.35 -16.29 -6.39
C SER A 189 1.54 -17.17 -6.80
N GLY A 190 1.35 -18.51 -6.90
CA GLY A 190 2.37 -19.44 -7.38
C GLY A 190 3.38 -19.89 -6.33
N ASN A 191 3.12 -19.72 -5.03
CA ASN A 191 4.00 -20.20 -3.98
C ASN A 191 3.66 -21.64 -3.58
N SER A 192 4.66 -22.40 -3.12
CA SER A 192 4.44 -23.74 -2.60
C SER A 192 3.50 -23.73 -1.39
N LEU A 193 2.74 -24.79 -1.17
CA LEU A 193 1.81 -24.92 -0.03
C LEU A 193 2.53 -24.61 1.30
N LYS A 194 3.73 -25.13 1.51
CA LYS A 194 4.53 -24.88 2.71
C LYS A 194 4.86 -23.40 2.88
N THR A 195 5.36 -22.74 1.84
CA THR A 195 5.66 -21.30 1.85
C THR A 195 4.39 -20.48 2.06
N SER A 196 3.30 -20.84 1.41
CA SER A 196 2.00 -20.18 1.52
C SER A 196 1.45 -20.25 2.95
N MET A 197 1.50 -21.43 3.60
CA MET A 197 1.10 -21.58 4.98
C MET A 197 2.00 -20.79 5.94
N GLN A 198 3.33 -20.85 5.76
CA GLN A 198 4.26 -20.09 6.59
C GLN A 198 4.01 -18.57 6.46
N SER A 199 3.79 -18.08 5.24
CA SER A 199 3.47 -16.67 4.99
C SER A 199 2.15 -16.26 5.62
N SER A 200 1.10 -17.04 5.41
CA SER A 200 -0.24 -16.78 5.89
C SER A 200 -0.33 -16.76 7.42
N PHE A 201 0.22 -17.78 8.08
CA PHE A 201 0.27 -17.87 9.54
C PHE A 201 1.10 -16.73 10.18
N SER A 202 2.07 -16.19 9.44
CA SER A 202 2.86 -15.04 9.90
C SER A 202 2.08 -13.73 9.86
N MET A 203 0.98 -13.66 9.13
CA MET A 203 0.11 -12.49 9.01
C MET A 203 -1.18 -12.63 9.83
N ALA A 204 -1.33 -13.68 10.62
CA ALA A 204 -2.54 -13.96 11.40
C ALA A 204 -2.60 -13.12 12.69
N GLN A 205 -2.49 -11.81 12.56
CA GLN A 205 -2.59 -10.84 13.65
C GLN A 205 -3.30 -9.58 13.19
N ILE A 206 -3.87 -8.85 14.13
CA ILE A 206 -4.40 -7.51 13.91
C ILE A 206 -3.24 -6.53 14.16
N GLY A 207 -2.83 -5.79 13.11
CA GLY A 207 -1.79 -4.79 13.19
C GLY A 207 -2.20 -3.50 13.90
N GLU A 208 -1.40 -2.45 13.77
CA GLU A 208 -1.67 -1.15 14.38
C GLU A 208 -2.67 -0.29 13.60
N PHE A 209 -2.76 -0.45 12.28
CA PHE A 209 -3.72 0.31 11.47
C PHE A 209 -5.19 0.07 11.82
N PRO A 210 -5.66 -1.14 12.12
CA PRO A 210 -7.02 -1.37 12.60
C PRO A 210 -7.40 -0.56 13.84
N PHE A 211 -6.48 -0.28 14.77
CA PHE A 211 -6.77 0.64 15.89
C PHE A 211 -6.98 2.07 15.42
N ILE A 212 -6.12 2.53 14.50
CA ILE A 212 -6.19 3.90 13.98
C ILE A 212 -7.50 4.06 13.21
N ILE A 213 -7.89 3.07 12.41
CA ILE A 213 -9.17 3.04 11.68
C ILE A 213 -10.34 3.03 12.67
N ALA A 214 -10.29 2.21 13.72
CA ALA A 214 -11.34 2.14 14.73
C ALA A 214 -11.46 3.46 15.52
N SER A 215 -10.33 4.03 15.95
CA SER A 215 -10.29 5.33 16.63
C SER A 215 -10.86 6.44 15.76
N LEU A 216 -10.47 6.48 14.50
CA LEU A 216 -11.00 7.43 13.51
C LEU A 216 -12.50 7.22 13.31
N GLY A 217 -12.96 5.98 13.15
CA GLY A 217 -14.38 5.67 12.96
C GLY A 217 -15.25 6.07 14.15
N VAL A 218 -14.73 5.89 15.38
CA VAL A 218 -15.41 6.36 16.62
C VAL A 218 -15.43 7.89 16.65
N SER A 219 -14.32 8.56 16.37
CA SER A 219 -14.23 10.02 16.37
C SER A 219 -15.15 10.70 15.34
N LEU A 220 -15.39 10.00 14.23
CA LEU A 220 -16.30 10.43 13.17
C LEU A 220 -17.78 10.01 13.42
N GLY A 221 -18.06 9.26 14.49
CA GLY A 221 -19.40 8.78 14.82
C GLY A 221 -19.95 7.69 13.89
N VAL A 222 -19.10 7.09 13.06
CA VAL A 222 -19.47 6.03 12.10
C VAL A 222 -19.49 4.65 12.77
N ILE A 223 -18.69 4.49 13.83
CA ILE A 223 -18.53 3.23 14.57
C ILE A 223 -18.92 3.47 16.04
N GLY A 224 -19.65 2.53 16.63
CA GLY A 224 -20.03 2.60 18.04
C GLY A 224 -18.83 2.50 18.98
N ASN A 225 -18.90 3.21 20.10
CA ASN A 225 -17.80 3.34 21.08
C ASN A 225 -17.30 2.00 21.62
N PHE A 226 -18.12 0.95 21.61
CA PHE A 226 -17.75 -0.38 22.10
C PHE A 226 -16.77 -1.11 21.16
N MET A 227 -16.76 -0.76 19.85
CA MET A 227 -15.91 -1.45 18.87
C MET A 227 -14.42 -1.20 19.08
N TYR A 228 -14.06 0.00 19.50
CA TYR A 228 -12.65 0.35 19.74
C TYR A 228 -11.98 -0.55 20.81
N PRO A 229 -12.52 -0.66 22.04
CA PRO A 229 -11.96 -1.58 23.05
C PRO A 229 -11.93 -3.04 22.59
N VAL A 230 -12.95 -3.49 21.86
CA VAL A 230 -13.00 -4.87 21.31
C VAL A 230 -11.87 -5.13 20.31
N ILE A 231 -11.63 -4.21 19.38
CA ILE A 231 -10.54 -4.33 18.39
C ILE A 231 -9.18 -4.29 19.08
N VAL A 232 -9.01 -3.38 20.06
CA VAL A 232 -7.76 -3.28 20.84
C VAL A 232 -7.48 -4.59 21.57
N ALA A 233 -8.48 -5.16 22.24
CA ALA A 233 -8.35 -6.44 22.97
C ALA A 233 -8.03 -7.60 22.02
N ALA A 234 -8.76 -7.71 20.90
CA ALA A 234 -8.52 -8.74 19.90
C ALA A 234 -7.10 -8.65 19.32
N SER A 235 -6.62 -7.43 19.08
CA SER A 235 -5.27 -7.23 18.58
C SER A 235 -4.19 -7.57 19.61
N ALA A 236 -4.36 -7.17 20.88
CA ALA A 236 -3.43 -7.55 21.94
C ALA A 236 -3.30 -9.07 22.04
N ILE A 237 -4.44 -9.78 22.00
CA ILE A 237 -4.48 -11.25 22.03
C ILE A 237 -3.80 -11.86 20.79
N THR A 238 -4.16 -11.39 19.59
CA THR A 238 -3.56 -11.92 18.35
C THR A 238 -2.07 -11.62 18.28
N THR A 239 -1.62 -10.46 18.74
CA THR A 239 -0.20 -10.09 18.83
C THR A 239 0.55 -11.03 19.78
N PHE A 240 -0.01 -11.31 20.97
CA PHE A 240 0.56 -12.26 21.91
C PHE A 240 0.66 -13.67 21.33
N LEU A 241 -0.36 -14.10 20.58
CA LEU A 241 -0.41 -15.41 19.94
C LEU A 241 0.50 -15.52 18.69
N THR A 242 0.91 -14.42 18.08
CA THR A 242 1.67 -14.39 16.82
C THR A 242 2.89 -15.32 16.80
N PRO A 243 3.81 -15.32 17.77
CA PRO A 243 4.96 -16.22 17.75
C PRO A 243 4.56 -17.71 17.76
N TYR A 244 3.49 -18.04 18.44
CA TYR A 244 2.97 -19.42 18.52
C TYR A 244 2.30 -19.84 17.22
N VAL A 245 1.52 -18.94 16.62
CA VAL A 245 0.86 -19.16 15.33
C VAL A 245 1.91 -19.34 14.23
N ILE A 246 2.95 -18.52 14.18
CA ILE A 246 4.06 -18.68 13.22
C ILE A 246 4.75 -20.04 13.38
N LYS A 247 5.05 -20.44 14.61
CA LYS A 247 5.68 -21.75 14.89
C LYS A 247 4.77 -22.92 14.53
N SER A 248 3.45 -22.76 14.63
CA SER A 248 2.49 -23.83 14.32
C SER A 248 2.35 -24.09 12.81
N ALA A 249 2.79 -23.17 11.93
CA ALA A 249 2.67 -23.33 10.49
C ALA A 249 3.31 -24.62 9.95
N VAL A 250 4.51 -24.96 10.42
CA VAL A 250 5.22 -26.17 9.95
C VAL A 250 4.59 -27.46 10.49
N PRO A 251 4.29 -27.60 11.79
CA PRO A 251 3.54 -28.76 12.31
C PRO A 251 2.19 -28.98 11.61
N VAL A 252 1.42 -27.90 11.39
CA VAL A 252 0.11 -27.97 10.70
C VAL A 252 0.31 -28.42 9.24
N TYR A 253 1.32 -27.88 8.53
CA TYR A 253 1.67 -28.34 7.20
C TYR A 253 1.98 -29.85 7.15
N ASN A 254 2.83 -30.33 8.07
CA ASN A 254 3.23 -31.73 8.15
C ASN A 254 2.02 -32.64 8.50
N GLY A 255 1.11 -32.15 9.34
CA GLY A 255 -0.16 -32.84 9.64
C GLY A 255 -1.06 -32.95 8.39
N LEU A 256 -1.20 -31.82 7.68
CA LEU A 256 -2.00 -31.75 6.46
C LEU A 256 -1.43 -32.65 5.35
N GLU A 257 -0.11 -32.72 5.22
CA GLU A 257 0.57 -33.57 4.26
C GLU A 257 0.33 -35.07 4.51
N ARG A 258 0.15 -35.45 5.78
CA ARG A 258 -0.17 -36.87 6.14
C ARG A 258 -1.63 -37.24 5.89
N VAL A 259 -2.54 -36.27 6.02
CA VAL A 259 -4.00 -36.50 5.87
C VAL A 259 -4.45 -36.40 4.42
N LEU A 260 -3.82 -35.51 3.63
CA LEU A 260 -4.18 -35.29 2.24
C LEU A 260 -3.73 -36.46 1.34
N PRO A 261 -4.63 -36.97 0.49
CA PRO A 261 -4.28 -38.01 -0.51
C PRO A 261 -3.13 -37.52 -1.41
N ARG A 262 -2.18 -38.40 -1.71
CA ARG A 262 -1.02 -38.10 -2.59
C ARG A 262 -1.40 -37.49 -3.95
N ARG A 263 -2.61 -37.77 -4.44
CA ARG A 263 -3.13 -37.19 -5.70
C ARG A 263 -3.36 -35.68 -5.56
N TRP A 264 -3.96 -35.24 -4.46
CA TRP A 264 -4.23 -33.82 -4.18
C TRP A 264 -2.94 -33.06 -3.92
N MET A 265 -2.00 -33.64 -3.22
CA MET A 265 -0.69 -33.03 -2.97
C MET A 265 0.09 -32.87 -4.29
N LYS A 266 0.05 -33.87 -5.18
CA LYS A 266 0.63 -33.74 -6.53
C LYS A 266 -0.03 -32.63 -7.35
N MET A 267 -1.36 -32.51 -7.31
CA MET A 267 -2.11 -31.49 -8.03
C MET A 267 -1.77 -30.08 -7.52
N ILE A 268 -1.71 -29.89 -6.20
CA ILE A 268 -1.30 -28.64 -5.54
C ILE A 268 0.15 -28.28 -5.92
N ASN A 269 1.06 -29.24 -5.87
CA ASN A 269 2.44 -29.02 -6.26
C ASN A 269 2.61 -28.78 -7.76
N HIS A 270 1.79 -29.40 -8.64
CA HIS A 270 1.81 -29.12 -10.07
C HIS A 270 1.26 -27.75 -10.43
N MET A 271 0.29 -27.22 -9.71
CA MET A 271 -0.14 -25.82 -9.87
C MET A 271 0.99 -24.84 -9.58
N ASN A 272 1.93 -25.22 -8.71
CA ASN A 272 3.04 -24.36 -8.25
C ASN A 272 4.35 -24.55 -9.06
N VAL A 273 4.54 -25.68 -9.75
CA VAL A 273 5.76 -26.00 -10.53
C VAL A 273 5.89 -25.10 -11.78
N GLY A 274 4.81 -24.44 -12.21
CA GLY A 274 4.88 -23.46 -13.31
C GLY A 274 5.70 -22.20 -13.02
N THR A 275 5.96 -21.88 -11.74
CA THR A 275 6.61 -20.64 -11.33
C THR A 275 8.08 -20.84 -10.89
N GLU A 276 8.55 -22.07 -10.66
CA GLU A 276 9.94 -22.36 -10.33
C GLU A 276 10.85 -22.63 -11.56
N ARG A 277 10.26 -22.73 -12.76
CA ARG A 277 11.05 -22.82 -13.99
C ARG A 277 11.42 -21.42 -14.48
N ASP A 278 12.68 -21.10 -14.35
CA ASP A 278 13.40 -19.99 -15.03
C ASP A 278 12.86 -18.56 -14.83
N SER A 279 12.74 -18.10 -13.60
CA SER A 279 12.48 -16.67 -13.33
C SER A 279 13.73 -15.79 -13.45
N SER A 280 14.92 -16.34 -13.65
CA SER A 280 16.16 -15.54 -13.71
C SER A 280 16.47 -14.96 -15.09
N ASN A 281 15.84 -15.46 -16.16
CA ASN A 281 16.15 -15.06 -17.54
C ASN A 281 14.93 -14.68 -18.40
N SER A 282 13.74 -14.58 -17.84
CA SER A 282 12.56 -14.24 -18.61
C SER A 282 12.49 -12.71 -18.81
N LEU A 283 12.72 -12.26 -20.01
CA LEU A 283 12.54 -10.86 -20.47
C LEU A 283 11.12 -10.32 -20.25
N TRP A 284 10.16 -11.20 -19.97
CA TRP A 284 8.80 -10.83 -19.64
C TRP A 284 8.68 -10.03 -18.36
N LYS A 285 9.39 -10.41 -17.30
CA LYS A 285 9.31 -9.72 -15.99
C LYS A 285 9.81 -8.27 -16.08
N PRO A 286 11.02 -7.98 -16.58
CA PRO A 286 11.48 -6.60 -16.74
C PRO A 286 10.62 -5.80 -17.72
N PHE A 287 10.12 -6.41 -18.80
CA PHE A 287 9.18 -5.78 -19.72
C PHE A 287 7.87 -5.39 -19.04
N MET A 288 7.24 -6.31 -18.28
CA MET A 288 6.00 -6.05 -17.56
C MET A 288 6.16 -4.94 -16.52
N ILE A 289 7.23 -4.97 -15.74
CA ILE A 289 7.51 -3.92 -14.74
C ILE A 289 7.68 -2.56 -15.42
N ARG A 290 8.46 -2.49 -16.49
CA ARG A 290 8.67 -1.26 -17.26
C ARG A 290 7.36 -0.75 -17.87
N MET A 291 6.57 -1.64 -18.47
CA MET A 291 5.27 -1.32 -19.05
C MET A 291 4.31 -0.77 -17.98
N LEU A 292 4.15 -1.48 -16.86
CA LEU A 292 3.28 -1.07 -15.78
C LEU A 292 3.71 0.29 -15.21
N ARG A 293 5.00 0.46 -14.94
CA ARG A 293 5.57 1.73 -14.46
C ARG A 293 5.28 2.87 -15.42
N THR A 294 5.46 2.68 -16.72
CA THR A 294 5.18 3.70 -17.75
C THR A 294 3.71 4.07 -17.76
N VAL A 295 2.82 3.08 -17.82
CA VAL A 295 1.36 3.30 -17.83
C VAL A 295 0.93 4.06 -16.57
N VAL A 296 1.33 3.59 -15.39
CA VAL A 296 0.95 4.21 -14.12
C VAL A 296 1.45 5.64 -14.02
N ILE A 297 2.74 5.90 -14.29
CA ILE A 297 3.32 7.25 -14.16
C ILE A 297 2.64 8.23 -15.12
N TYR A 298 2.50 7.88 -16.38
CA TYR A 298 1.91 8.81 -17.35
C TYR A 298 0.40 8.96 -17.21
N SER A 299 -0.34 7.94 -16.78
CA SER A 299 -1.75 8.09 -16.42
C SER A 299 -1.94 9.06 -15.25
N ILE A 300 -1.11 8.92 -14.22
CA ILE A 300 -1.07 9.80 -13.06
C ILE A 300 -0.80 11.25 -13.47
N ILE A 301 0.25 11.48 -14.28
CA ILE A 301 0.60 12.82 -14.75
C ILE A 301 -0.54 13.40 -15.61
N SER A 302 -1.14 12.61 -16.50
CA SER A 302 -2.27 13.05 -17.32
C SER A 302 -3.47 13.48 -16.47
N THR A 303 -3.84 12.68 -15.47
CA THR A 303 -4.93 13.00 -14.53
C THR A 303 -4.63 14.27 -13.72
N ALA A 304 -3.39 14.44 -13.29
CA ALA A 304 -2.96 15.64 -12.55
C ALA A 304 -3.06 16.91 -13.44
N VAL A 305 -2.65 16.82 -14.70
CA VAL A 305 -2.76 17.93 -15.66
C VAL A 305 -4.22 18.27 -15.93
N ILE A 306 -5.09 17.27 -16.15
CA ILE A 306 -6.53 17.50 -16.32
C ILE A 306 -7.12 18.22 -15.11
N SER A 307 -6.84 17.71 -13.91
CA SER A 307 -7.35 18.27 -12.67
C SER A 307 -6.90 19.73 -12.48
N LEU A 308 -5.63 20.02 -12.73
CA LEU A 308 -5.06 21.36 -12.60
C LEU A 308 -5.70 22.33 -13.61
N MET A 309 -5.87 21.90 -14.86
CA MET A 309 -6.51 22.69 -15.89
C MET A 309 -7.97 22.99 -15.58
N LEU A 310 -8.73 22.00 -15.10
CA LEU A 310 -10.15 22.18 -14.78
C LEU A 310 -10.36 22.99 -13.49
N THR A 311 -9.48 22.83 -12.48
CA THR A 311 -9.69 23.46 -11.16
C THR A 311 -9.17 24.89 -11.12
N PHE A 312 -8.05 25.19 -11.75
CA PHE A 312 -7.42 26.50 -11.68
C PHE A 312 -7.52 27.29 -12.99
N PHE A 313 -7.26 26.67 -14.13
CA PHE A 313 -7.16 27.36 -15.38
C PHE A 313 -8.53 27.67 -16.01
N LEU A 314 -9.49 26.78 -15.90
CA LEU A 314 -10.84 26.98 -16.43
C LEU A 314 -11.58 28.15 -15.74
N PRO A 315 -11.58 28.28 -14.39
CA PRO A 315 -12.18 29.46 -13.73
C PRO A 315 -11.50 30.77 -14.14
N PHE A 316 -10.17 30.76 -14.26
CA PHE A 316 -9.39 31.92 -14.69
C PHE A 316 -9.75 32.35 -16.10
N ILE A 317 -9.86 31.44 -17.07
CA ILE A 317 -10.26 31.77 -18.45
C ILE A 317 -11.72 32.21 -18.51
N ARG A 318 -12.60 31.64 -17.69
CA ARG A 318 -14.02 32.04 -17.63
C ARG A 318 -14.22 33.48 -17.13
N SER A 319 -13.28 34.06 -16.43
CA SER A 319 -13.31 35.48 -16.05
C SER A 319 -12.97 36.42 -17.20
N ILE A 320 -12.35 35.91 -18.29
CA ILE A 320 -11.87 36.71 -19.43
C ILE A 320 -12.71 36.47 -20.70
N LEU A 321 -13.16 35.22 -20.90
CA LEU A 321 -13.85 34.81 -22.14
C LEU A 321 -15.26 34.27 -21.87
N PRO A 322 -16.20 34.39 -22.82
CA PRO A 322 -17.53 33.78 -22.74
C PRO A 322 -17.44 32.27 -22.53
N HIS A 323 -18.40 31.72 -21.78
CA HIS A 323 -18.43 30.35 -21.27
C HIS A 323 -18.08 29.26 -22.31
N TRP A 324 -18.60 29.39 -23.53
CA TRP A 324 -18.33 28.45 -24.63
C TRP A 324 -16.86 28.48 -25.08
N TRP A 325 -16.30 29.68 -25.34
CA TRP A 325 -14.91 29.81 -25.76
C TRP A 325 -13.91 29.43 -24.67
N ALA A 326 -14.21 29.74 -23.42
CA ALA A 326 -13.39 29.34 -22.30
C ALA A 326 -13.25 27.80 -22.18
N ASN A 327 -14.36 27.07 -22.38
CA ASN A 327 -14.33 25.60 -22.37
C ASN A 327 -13.54 25.03 -23.56
N ALA A 328 -13.71 25.61 -24.77
CA ALA A 328 -13.02 25.16 -25.96
C ALA A 328 -11.49 25.40 -25.87
N VAL A 329 -11.07 26.55 -25.38
CA VAL A 329 -9.64 26.88 -25.17
C VAL A 329 -9.03 26.00 -24.08
N CYS A 330 -9.70 25.87 -22.96
CA CYS A 330 -9.21 25.03 -21.87
C CYS A 330 -9.11 23.55 -22.31
N GLY A 331 -10.13 23.02 -22.99
CA GLY A 331 -10.13 21.67 -23.53
C GLY A 331 -9.01 21.43 -24.55
N GLY A 332 -8.83 22.36 -25.47
CA GLY A 332 -7.77 22.29 -26.49
C GLY A 332 -6.35 22.30 -25.89
N LEU A 333 -6.11 23.21 -24.93
CA LEU A 333 -4.83 23.25 -24.22
C LEU A 333 -4.60 21.99 -23.38
N THR A 334 -5.64 21.51 -22.69
CA THR A 334 -5.55 20.27 -21.91
C THR A 334 -5.17 19.09 -22.81
N LEU A 335 -5.84 18.93 -23.94
CA LEU A 335 -5.52 17.88 -24.91
C LEU A 335 -4.10 18.03 -25.47
N MET A 336 -3.64 19.23 -25.75
CA MET A 336 -2.28 19.49 -26.22
C MET A 336 -1.23 19.05 -25.21
N PHE A 337 -1.41 19.39 -23.93
CA PHE A 337 -0.48 18.97 -22.86
C PHE A 337 -0.50 17.46 -22.60
N ILE A 338 -1.68 16.84 -22.67
CA ILE A 338 -1.83 15.40 -22.39
C ILE A 338 -1.37 14.54 -23.58
N ALA A 339 -1.47 15.03 -24.80
CA ALA A 339 -1.15 14.26 -26.01
C ALA A 339 0.24 13.60 -25.98
N ALA A 340 1.24 14.30 -25.42
CA ALA A 340 2.58 13.77 -25.25
C ALA A 340 2.61 12.57 -24.27
N PHE A 341 1.87 12.63 -23.18
CA PHE A 341 1.79 11.58 -22.17
C PHE A 341 0.97 10.38 -22.66
N LEU A 342 -0.15 10.62 -23.34
CA LEU A 342 -0.95 9.56 -23.96
C LEU A 342 -0.14 8.81 -25.02
N ARG A 343 0.60 9.56 -25.87
CA ARG A 343 1.52 8.95 -26.82
C ARG A 343 2.59 8.09 -26.14
N ALA A 344 3.11 8.54 -24.98
CA ALA A 344 4.10 7.79 -24.23
C ALA A 344 3.52 6.49 -23.63
N ILE A 345 2.27 6.50 -23.14
CA ILE A 345 1.57 5.29 -22.65
C ILE A 345 1.50 4.22 -23.73
N VAL A 346 1.16 4.61 -24.95
CA VAL A 346 0.94 3.66 -26.07
C VAL A 346 2.26 3.21 -26.69
N LEU A 347 3.17 4.14 -27.00
CA LEU A 347 4.34 3.87 -27.85
C LEU A 347 5.63 3.54 -27.09
N ALA A 348 5.87 4.15 -25.92
CA ALA A 348 7.15 3.96 -25.22
C ALA A 348 7.50 2.50 -24.88
N PRO A 349 6.58 1.65 -24.42
CA PRO A 349 6.90 0.24 -24.16
C PRO A 349 7.20 -0.55 -25.44
N ASN A 350 6.63 -0.19 -26.57
CA ASN A 350 6.85 -0.88 -27.87
C ASN A 350 8.26 -0.63 -28.44
N HIS A 351 8.90 0.47 -28.02
CA HIS A 351 10.26 0.81 -28.43
C HIS A 351 11.33 0.23 -27.50
N SER A 352 10.95 -0.47 -26.43
CA SER A 352 11.89 -1.08 -25.50
C SER A 352 12.67 -2.24 -26.15
N SER A 353 13.91 -2.45 -25.72
CA SER A 353 14.75 -3.55 -26.18
C SER A 353 14.11 -4.90 -25.88
N GLU A 354 13.47 -5.02 -24.71
CA GLU A 354 12.78 -6.22 -24.25
C GLU A 354 11.59 -6.57 -25.15
N PHE A 355 10.80 -5.58 -25.57
CA PHE A 355 9.68 -5.78 -26.49
C PHE A 355 10.14 -6.32 -27.83
N LYS A 356 11.21 -5.73 -28.40
CA LYS A 356 11.76 -6.15 -29.70
C LYS A 356 12.28 -7.58 -29.66
N VAL A 357 12.95 -7.96 -28.58
CA VAL A 357 13.46 -9.33 -28.40
C VAL A 357 12.29 -10.31 -28.25
N LEU A 358 11.31 -10.03 -27.36
CA LEU A 358 10.13 -10.88 -27.18
C LEU A 358 9.29 -11.02 -28.44
N TRP A 359 9.19 -9.96 -29.24
CA TRP A 359 8.46 -9.97 -30.53
C TRP A 359 9.11 -10.89 -31.56
N ASN A 360 10.46 -10.92 -31.60
CA ASN A 360 11.23 -11.69 -32.59
C ASN A 360 11.48 -13.14 -32.13
N GLU A 361 11.44 -13.42 -30.82
CA GLU A 361 11.82 -14.73 -30.26
C GLU A 361 10.81 -15.82 -30.59
N SER A 362 9.51 -15.53 -30.60
CA SER A 362 8.48 -16.54 -30.92
C SER A 362 7.17 -15.93 -31.42
N HIS A 363 6.57 -16.57 -32.44
CA HIS A 363 5.23 -16.25 -32.91
C HIS A 363 4.16 -16.31 -31.81
N LYS A 364 4.32 -17.18 -30.79
CA LYS A 364 3.42 -17.30 -29.64
C LYS A 364 3.38 -16.05 -28.75
N ASN A 365 4.45 -15.26 -28.73
CA ASN A 365 4.55 -14.04 -27.93
C ASN A 365 3.85 -12.84 -28.56
N ARG A 366 3.56 -12.88 -29.86
CA ARG A 366 2.95 -11.75 -30.58
C ARG A 366 1.53 -11.48 -30.14
N LEU A 367 0.71 -12.51 -29.89
CA LEU A 367 -0.68 -12.37 -29.50
C LEU A 367 -0.82 -11.71 -28.10
N PRO A 368 -0.12 -12.13 -27.04
CA PRO A 368 -0.10 -11.43 -25.76
C PRO A 368 0.41 -9.98 -25.88
N LEU A 369 1.45 -9.73 -26.67
CA LEU A 369 2.02 -8.39 -26.82
C LEU A 369 1.08 -7.42 -27.55
N THR A 370 0.36 -7.91 -28.57
CA THR A 370 -0.68 -7.12 -29.26
C THR A 370 -1.86 -6.84 -28.34
N PHE A 371 -2.31 -7.81 -27.56
CA PHE A 371 -3.36 -7.63 -26.58
C PHE A 371 -2.99 -6.59 -25.51
N MET A 372 -1.77 -6.63 -24.98
CA MET A 372 -1.27 -5.63 -24.05
C MET A 372 -1.19 -4.22 -24.67
N THR A 373 -0.86 -4.13 -25.95
CA THR A 373 -0.86 -2.84 -26.67
C THR A 373 -2.30 -2.31 -26.81
N PHE A 374 -3.26 -3.18 -27.12
CA PHE A 374 -4.68 -2.84 -27.17
C PHE A 374 -5.19 -2.33 -25.81
N VAL A 375 -4.89 -3.05 -24.72
CA VAL A 375 -5.27 -2.62 -23.36
C VAL A 375 -4.72 -1.22 -23.03
N ARG A 376 -3.48 -0.92 -23.41
CA ARG A 376 -2.88 0.43 -23.22
C ARG A 376 -3.58 1.52 -24.03
N ILE A 377 -4.02 1.21 -25.24
CA ILE A 377 -4.81 2.14 -26.05
C ILE A 377 -6.14 2.42 -25.35
N VAL A 378 -6.81 1.38 -24.84
CA VAL A 378 -8.07 1.56 -24.09
C VAL A 378 -7.84 2.42 -22.85
N ILE A 379 -6.78 2.17 -22.07
CA ILE A 379 -6.43 2.99 -20.89
C ILE A 379 -6.11 4.44 -21.28
N ALA A 380 -5.48 4.68 -22.43
CA ALA A 380 -5.16 6.02 -22.89
C ALA A 380 -6.39 6.80 -23.39
N VAL A 381 -7.46 6.11 -23.79
CA VAL A 381 -8.71 6.73 -24.29
C VAL A 381 -9.72 6.91 -23.15
N ALA A 382 -9.70 6.04 -22.12
CA ALA A 382 -10.56 6.13 -20.94
C ALA A 382 -10.12 7.27 -20.00
#